data_2edd8052d00e2343c11b8ab3932898d2
#
_entry.id   2edd8052d00e2343c11b8ab3932898d2
#
_cell.length_a   1.000
_cell.length_b   1.000
_cell.length_c   1.000
_cell.angle_alpha   90.00
_cell.angle_beta   90.00
_cell.angle_gamma   90.00
#
_symmetry.space_group_name_H-M   'P 1'
#
loop_
_entity.id
_entity.type
_entity.pdbx_description
1 polymer ?
#
loop_
_entity_poly.entity_id
_entity_poly.type
_entity_poly.pdbx_seq_one_letter_code
_entity_poly.pdbx_strand_id
1 'polypeptide(L)'
;MSTYKTCFRFEDFYDWPPDPGLYCGSISSARFSRSSSGNRMLKVVYALQGVEPAYELVADYFVLEGESLSALAVFLARRRLVELYRACRIFPKEGDAINPAGLVGARLQIRVEHEEWEGQTRLRVVSYRPLAEPSGEEIPF
;
A
#
# COMPACT_ATOMS: atom_id res chain seq x y z
N MET A 1 -5.78 21.44 38.83
CA MET A 1 -5.51 21.30 38.47
C MET A 1 -5.09 21.19 37.71
N SER A 2 -4.95 21.30 37.38
CA SER A 2 -4.52 21.39 36.59
C SER A 2 -3.38 20.95 36.15
N THR A 3 -3.09 20.29 36.48
CA THR A 3 -1.88 19.81 36.17
C THR A 3 -1.77 19.35 34.83
N TYR A 4 -2.74 18.80 34.25
CA TYR A 4 -2.59 18.32 32.92
C TYR A 4 -2.43 19.43 31.95
N LYS A 5 -2.75 20.61 32.32
CA LYS A 5 -2.58 21.65 31.36
C LYS A 5 -1.13 21.89 31.09
N THR A 6 -0.25 21.48 31.93
CA THR A 6 1.13 21.68 31.63
C THR A 6 1.73 20.51 30.89
N CYS A 7 0.93 19.53 30.58
CA CYS A 7 1.47 18.34 29.96
C CYS A 7 1.39 18.37 28.45
N PHE A 8 0.77 19.35 27.87
CA PHE A 8 0.60 19.36 26.43
C PHE A 8 1.76 20.05 25.76
N ARG A 9 2.30 19.41 24.74
CA ARG A 9 3.37 19.99 23.94
C ARG A 9 2.94 19.88 22.50
N PHE A 10 3.63 20.60 21.61
CA PHE A 10 3.27 20.58 20.22
C PHE A 10 3.36 19.20 19.64
N GLU A 11 4.33 18.43 20.00
CA GLU A 11 4.44 17.09 19.44
C GLU A 11 3.25 16.21 19.81
N ASP A 12 2.52 16.53 20.84
CA ASP A 12 1.34 15.74 21.20
C ASP A 12 0.20 15.97 20.22
N PHE A 13 0.26 17.03 19.44
CA PHE A 13 -0.80 17.35 18.49
C PHE A 13 -0.41 17.14 17.04
N TYR A 14 0.83 16.76 16.77
CA TYR A 14 1.24 16.51 15.40
C TYR A 14 0.80 15.15 14.97
N ASP A 15 0.25 15.11 13.78
CA ASP A 15 -0.14 13.86 13.16
C ASP A 15 1.05 13.41 12.33
N TRP A 16 1.93 12.64 12.91
CA TRP A 16 3.18 12.26 12.28
C TRP A 16 3.11 10.81 11.82
N PRO A 17 3.36 10.55 10.53
CA PRO A 17 3.28 9.18 10.02
C PRO A 17 4.37 8.28 10.60
N PRO A 18 4.14 6.98 10.59
CA PRO A 18 5.17 6.02 11.03
C PRO A 18 6.43 6.14 10.21
N ASP A 19 7.51 5.58 10.70
CA ASP A 19 8.80 5.65 10.03
C ASP A 19 8.76 4.94 8.69
N PRO A 20 9.56 5.39 7.74
CA PRO A 20 9.75 4.62 6.52
C PRO A 20 10.31 3.25 6.83
N GLY A 21 9.94 2.26 6.06
CA GLY A 21 10.46 0.92 6.27
C GLY A 21 9.52 -0.14 5.75
N LEU A 22 9.76 -1.35 6.23
CA LEU A 22 9.05 -2.52 5.78
C LEU A 22 8.05 -2.95 6.85
N TYR A 23 6.80 -3.05 6.47
CA TYR A 23 5.73 -3.41 7.39
C TYR A 23 5.00 -4.65 6.88
N CYS A 24 4.56 -5.49 7.80
CA CYS A 24 3.64 -6.56 7.45
C CYS A 24 2.25 -5.98 7.35
N GLY A 25 1.47 -6.47 6.43
CA GLY A 25 0.12 -6.00 6.28
C GLY A 25 -0.73 -6.94 5.47
N SER A 26 -1.96 -6.53 5.24
CA SER A 26 -2.89 -7.29 4.41
C SER A 26 -3.63 -6.33 3.50
N ILE A 27 -4.22 -6.88 2.45
CA ILE A 27 -5.02 -6.06 1.55
C ILE A 27 -6.44 -6.00 2.07
N SER A 28 -6.85 -4.78 2.42
CA SER A 28 -8.17 -4.54 2.98
C SER A 28 -9.22 -4.38 1.91
N SER A 29 -8.88 -3.75 0.79
CA SER A 29 -9.79 -3.64 -0.34
C SER A 29 -9.01 -3.45 -1.62
N ALA A 30 -9.63 -3.82 -2.74
CA ALA A 30 -9.05 -3.64 -4.06
C ALA A 30 -10.18 -3.52 -5.04
N ARG A 31 -10.25 -2.40 -5.76
CA ARG A 31 -11.35 -2.19 -6.69
C ARG A 31 -10.94 -1.24 -7.80
N PHE A 32 -11.59 -1.37 -8.92
CA PHE A 32 -11.38 -0.44 -10.02
C PHE A 32 -12.05 0.88 -9.72
N SER A 33 -11.45 1.97 -10.19
CA SER A 33 -12.00 3.30 -10.05
C SER A 33 -11.50 4.17 -11.20
N ARG A 34 -11.86 5.44 -11.19
CA ARG A 34 -11.37 6.39 -12.17
C ARG A 34 -10.75 7.58 -11.46
N SER A 35 -9.67 8.09 -12.02
CA SER A 35 -9.07 9.31 -11.50
C SER A 35 -9.91 10.52 -11.90
N SER A 36 -9.58 11.67 -11.36
CA SER A 36 -10.28 12.90 -11.71
C SER A 36 -10.11 13.24 -13.18
N SER A 37 -9.05 12.79 -13.82
CA SER A 37 -8.87 12.99 -15.26
C SER A 37 -9.45 11.86 -16.08
N GLY A 38 -10.21 10.95 -15.49
CA GLY A 38 -10.90 9.92 -16.22
C GLY A 38 -10.11 8.66 -16.51
N ASN A 39 -8.89 8.56 -16.00
CA ASN A 39 -8.07 7.38 -16.24
C ASN A 39 -8.59 6.21 -15.40
N ARG A 40 -8.58 5.01 -16.00
CA ARG A 40 -8.95 3.80 -15.26
C ARG A 40 -7.82 3.38 -14.37
N MET A 41 -8.14 3.08 -13.13
CA MET A 41 -7.11 2.66 -12.19
C MET A 41 -7.64 1.63 -11.23
N LEU A 42 -6.72 0.92 -10.61
CA LEU A 42 -7.03 0.00 -9.54
C LEU A 42 -6.57 0.66 -8.25
N LYS A 43 -7.49 0.76 -7.29
CA LYS A 43 -7.16 1.29 -5.97
C LYS A 43 -7.04 0.11 -5.02
N VAL A 44 -5.89 0.02 -4.36
CA VAL A 44 -5.64 -1.03 -3.38
C VAL A 44 -5.40 -0.37 -2.04
N VAL A 45 -6.07 -0.84 -1.01
CA VAL A 45 -5.89 -0.32 0.34
C VAL A 45 -5.27 -1.40 1.19
N TYR A 46 -4.17 -1.06 1.84
CA TYR A 46 -3.43 -1.98 2.70
C TYR A 46 -3.70 -1.63 4.15
N ALA A 47 -3.80 -2.66 4.99
CA ALA A 47 -3.87 -2.48 6.44
C ALA A 47 -2.53 -2.88 7.01
N LEU A 48 -1.80 -1.90 7.56
CA LEU A 48 -0.47 -2.13 8.10
C LEU A 48 -0.56 -2.60 9.54
N GLN A 49 0.34 -3.48 9.93
CA GLN A 49 0.41 -3.95 11.31
C GLN A 49 1.42 -3.14 12.09
N GLY A 50 1.14 -2.95 13.37
CA GLY A 50 2.11 -2.31 14.26
C GLY A 50 2.19 -0.82 14.16
N VAL A 51 1.18 -0.18 13.59
CA VAL A 51 1.16 1.27 13.46
C VAL A 51 -0.06 1.82 14.19
N GLU A 52 -0.06 3.14 14.41
CA GLU A 52 -1.18 3.80 15.04
C GLU A 52 -2.42 3.68 14.17
N PRO A 53 -3.61 3.57 14.74
CA PRO A 53 -4.83 3.39 13.94
C PRO A 53 -5.03 4.44 12.85
N ALA A 54 -4.59 5.67 13.09
CA ALA A 54 -4.74 6.71 12.09
C ALA A 54 -3.95 6.43 10.80
N TYR A 55 -2.93 5.59 10.89
CA TYR A 55 -2.09 5.28 9.73
C TYR A 55 -2.20 3.83 9.30
N GLU A 56 -3.16 3.12 9.86
CA GLU A 56 -3.31 1.71 9.56
C GLU A 56 -3.62 1.46 8.11
N LEU A 57 -4.44 2.28 7.50
CA LEU A 57 -4.85 2.07 6.10
C LEU A 57 -4.06 2.99 5.19
N VAL A 58 -3.44 2.40 4.18
CA VAL A 58 -2.67 3.14 3.19
C VAL A 58 -3.17 2.76 1.81
N ALA A 59 -3.48 3.73 0.98
CA ALA A 59 -3.98 3.48 -0.37
C ALA A 59 -2.85 3.56 -1.37
N ASP A 60 -2.96 2.76 -2.41
CA ASP A 60 -2.04 2.76 -3.53
C ASP A 60 -2.87 2.68 -4.80
N TYR A 61 -2.39 3.33 -5.86
CA TYR A 61 -3.15 3.42 -7.10
C TYR A 61 -2.30 2.92 -8.26
N PHE A 62 -2.92 2.10 -9.11
CA PHE A 62 -2.27 1.60 -10.31
C PHE A 62 -3.07 2.12 -11.48
N VAL A 63 -2.51 3.08 -12.22
CA VAL A 63 -3.22 3.69 -13.34
C VAL A 63 -3.00 2.81 -14.56
N LEU A 64 -4.06 2.17 -15.02
CA LEU A 64 -3.96 1.09 -15.99
C LEU A 64 -4.23 1.50 -17.41
N GLU A 65 -5.07 2.52 -17.63
CA GLU A 65 -5.32 3.02 -18.97
C GLU A 65 -5.90 4.41 -18.91
N GLY A 66 -5.68 5.19 -19.96
CA GLY A 66 -6.18 6.55 -20.08
C GLY A 66 -5.50 7.25 -21.22
N GLU A 67 -6.22 8.15 -21.87
CA GLU A 67 -5.69 8.81 -23.05
C GLU A 67 -4.55 9.76 -22.71
N SER A 68 -4.53 10.29 -21.50
CA SER A 68 -3.50 11.23 -21.12
C SER A 68 -2.23 10.55 -20.59
N LEU A 69 -2.18 9.24 -20.57
CA LEU A 69 -1.05 8.51 -20.02
C LEU A 69 -0.07 8.12 -21.10
N SER A 70 1.21 8.22 -20.78
CA SER A 70 2.23 7.72 -21.69
C SER A 70 2.25 6.19 -21.65
N ALA A 71 2.72 5.59 -22.73
CA ALA A 71 2.86 4.14 -22.76
C ALA A 71 3.80 3.64 -21.66
N LEU A 72 4.84 4.42 -21.36
CA LEU A 72 5.77 4.03 -20.32
C LEU A 72 5.10 4.03 -18.95
N ALA A 73 4.28 5.04 -18.65
CA ALA A 73 3.61 5.11 -17.36
C ALA A 73 2.68 3.92 -17.17
N VAL A 74 1.94 3.55 -18.21
CA VAL A 74 1.05 2.40 -18.15
C VAL A 74 1.84 1.11 -17.98
N PHE A 75 2.96 0.98 -18.71
CA PHE A 75 3.79 -0.21 -18.60
C PHE A 75 4.32 -0.36 -17.17
N LEU A 76 4.82 0.72 -16.58
CA LEU A 76 5.37 0.64 -15.23
C LEU A 76 4.29 0.33 -14.20
N ALA A 77 3.09 0.89 -14.36
CA ALA A 77 2.00 0.60 -13.45
C ALA A 77 1.58 -0.86 -13.52
N ARG A 78 1.51 -1.40 -14.73
CA ARG A 78 1.13 -2.80 -14.91
C ARG A 78 2.20 -3.73 -14.35
N ARG A 79 3.46 -3.35 -14.51
CA ARG A 79 4.55 -4.14 -13.95
C ARG A 79 4.48 -4.15 -12.43
N ARG A 80 4.21 -3.01 -11.81
CA ARG A 80 4.04 -2.95 -10.36
C ARG A 80 2.87 -3.81 -9.90
N LEU A 81 1.81 -3.85 -10.69
CA LEU A 81 0.65 -4.66 -10.33
C LEU A 81 1.00 -6.15 -10.35
N VAL A 82 1.78 -6.59 -11.33
CA VAL A 82 2.22 -7.97 -11.35
C VAL A 82 3.08 -8.27 -10.13
N GLU A 83 3.94 -7.33 -9.74
CA GLU A 83 4.77 -7.50 -8.55
C GLU A 83 3.90 -7.63 -7.30
N LEU A 84 2.82 -6.87 -7.23
CA LEU A 84 1.91 -6.97 -6.10
C LEU A 84 1.26 -8.34 -6.03
N TYR A 85 0.76 -8.84 -7.16
CA TYR A 85 0.16 -10.16 -7.19
C TYR A 85 1.15 -11.22 -6.74
N ARG A 86 2.40 -11.13 -7.22
CA ARG A 86 3.42 -12.11 -6.82
C ARG A 86 3.76 -12.00 -5.34
N ALA A 87 3.76 -10.80 -4.80
CA ALA A 87 3.98 -10.63 -3.38
C ALA A 87 2.88 -11.29 -2.56
N CYS A 88 1.67 -11.36 -3.12
CA CYS A 88 0.56 -12.06 -2.49
C CYS A 88 0.55 -13.55 -2.81
N ARG A 89 1.58 -14.03 -3.51
CA ARG A 89 1.74 -15.42 -3.94
C ARG A 89 0.64 -15.86 -4.90
N ILE A 90 0.18 -14.93 -5.69
CA ILE A 90 -0.74 -15.17 -6.79
C ILE A 90 0.05 -14.90 -8.05
N PHE A 91 0.13 -15.89 -8.94
CA PHE A 91 1.02 -15.79 -10.09
C PHE A 91 0.18 -15.73 -11.38
N PRO A 92 -0.16 -14.51 -11.81
CA PRO A 92 -0.98 -14.36 -13.02
C PRO A 92 -0.19 -14.78 -14.24
N LYS A 93 -0.90 -15.33 -15.21
CA LYS A 93 -0.32 -15.73 -16.48
C LYS A 93 -0.76 -14.79 -17.56
N GLU A 94 -0.02 -14.78 -18.64
CA GLU A 94 -0.38 -13.96 -19.77
C GLU A 94 -1.78 -14.32 -20.24
N GLY A 95 -2.60 -13.33 -20.43
CA GLY A 95 -3.99 -13.56 -20.85
C GLY A 95 -4.98 -13.63 -19.71
N ASP A 96 -4.51 -13.75 -18.47
CA ASP A 96 -5.44 -13.78 -17.32
C ASP A 96 -6.08 -12.41 -17.15
N ALA A 97 -7.34 -12.42 -16.76
CA ALA A 97 -8.02 -11.18 -16.43
C ALA A 97 -7.58 -10.72 -15.04
N ILE A 98 -7.55 -9.41 -14.84
CA ILE A 98 -7.24 -8.87 -13.53
C ILE A 98 -8.47 -9.03 -12.66
N ASN A 99 -8.31 -9.73 -11.56
CA ASN A 99 -9.40 -9.97 -10.60
C ASN A 99 -9.01 -9.36 -9.26
N PRO A 100 -9.39 -8.10 -8.99
CA PRO A 100 -8.97 -7.45 -7.75
C PRO A 100 -9.52 -8.13 -6.52
N ALA A 101 -10.70 -8.73 -6.61
CA ALA A 101 -11.30 -9.39 -5.46
C ALA A 101 -10.41 -10.51 -4.92
N GLY A 102 -9.61 -11.12 -5.76
CA GLY A 102 -8.70 -12.17 -5.33
C GLY A 102 -7.55 -11.68 -4.48
N LEU A 103 -7.32 -10.37 -4.44
CA LEU A 103 -6.26 -9.82 -3.61
C LEU A 103 -6.72 -9.58 -2.17
N VAL A 104 -8.01 -9.43 -1.95
CA VAL A 104 -8.51 -9.02 -0.63
C VAL A 104 -8.22 -10.12 0.39
N GLY A 105 -7.65 -9.72 1.51
CA GLY A 105 -7.27 -10.67 2.56
C GLY A 105 -5.86 -11.21 2.42
N ALA A 106 -5.20 -10.98 1.30
CA ALA A 106 -3.83 -11.47 1.12
C ALA A 106 -2.89 -10.72 2.05
N ARG A 107 -1.89 -11.43 2.55
CA ARG A 107 -0.90 -10.86 3.46
C ARG A 107 0.44 -10.79 2.76
N LEU A 108 1.16 -9.70 3.03
CA LEU A 108 2.43 -9.46 2.37
C LEU A 108 3.24 -8.48 3.21
N GLN A 109 4.45 -8.20 2.76
CA GLN A 109 5.24 -7.11 3.32
C GLN A 109 5.19 -5.94 2.38
N ILE A 110 5.11 -4.75 2.93
CA ILE A 110 4.93 -3.53 2.17
C ILE A 110 5.99 -2.54 2.63
N ARG A 111 6.76 -2.02 1.67
CA ARG A 111 7.73 -0.98 1.98
C ARG A 111 7.08 0.37 1.73
N VAL A 112 7.15 1.25 2.74
CA VAL A 112 6.60 2.58 2.63
C VAL A 112 7.69 3.61 2.85
N GLU A 113 7.48 4.78 2.28
CA GLU A 113 8.34 5.93 2.45
C GLU A 113 7.48 7.14 2.74
N HIS A 114 8.09 8.19 3.22
CA HIS A 114 7.39 9.45 3.43
C HIS A 114 7.32 10.21 2.12
N GLU A 115 6.20 10.86 1.89
CA GLU A 115 6.01 11.68 0.71
C GLU A 115 5.33 12.97 1.14
N GLU A 116 5.83 14.10 0.64
CA GLU A 116 5.18 15.38 0.89
C GLU A 116 4.07 15.59 -0.11
N TRP A 117 2.91 15.94 0.37
CA TRP A 117 1.77 16.17 -0.51
C TRP A 117 0.89 17.25 0.11
N GLU A 118 0.75 18.36 -0.62
CA GLU A 118 -0.04 19.50 -0.15
C GLU A 118 0.36 19.93 1.25
N GLY A 119 1.67 19.99 1.49
CA GLY A 119 2.17 20.47 2.76
C GLY A 119 2.12 19.47 3.89
N GLN A 120 1.69 18.25 3.64
CA GLN A 120 1.62 17.23 4.66
C GLN A 120 2.50 16.04 4.30
N THR A 121 3.04 15.39 5.31
CA THR A 121 3.83 14.19 5.13
C THR A 121 2.89 13.00 5.23
N ARG A 122 2.93 12.10 4.25
CA ARG A 122 2.08 10.92 4.26
C ARG A 122 2.90 9.70 3.86
N LEU A 123 2.34 8.52 4.08
CA LEU A 123 2.99 7.28 3.67
C LEU A 123 2.71 7.00 2.20
N ARG A 124 3.72 6.50 1.52
CA ARG A 124 3.60 6.11 0.13
C ARG A 124 4.16 4.70 -0.03
N VAL A 125 3.42 3.83 -0.67
CA VAL A 125 3.85 2.47 -0.91
C VAL A 125 4.81 2.45 -2.08
N VAL A 126 5.99 1.86 -1.89
CA VAL A 126 7.01 1.85 -2.94
C VAL A 126 7.37 0.46 -3.43
N SER A 127 7.17 -0.57 -2.65
CA SER A 127 7.43 -1.92 -3.13
C SER A 127 6.73 -2.95 -2.26
N TYR A 128 6.71 -4.18 -2.74
CA TYR A 128 6.04 -5.27 -2.10
C TYR A 128 6.94 -6.49 -2.04
N ARG A 129 6.71 -7.35 -1.06
CA ARG A 129 7.50 -8.53 -0.87
C ARG A 129 6.64 -9.61 -0.25
N PRO A 130 6.79 -10.89 -0.62
CA PRO A 130 6.01 -11.93 0.02
C PRO A 130 6.37 -12.05 1.49
N LEU A 131 5.39 -12.41 2.30
CA LEU A 131 5.68 -12.79 3.66
C LEU A 131 6.46 -14.08 3.65
N ALA A 132 7.34 -14.25 4.62
CA ALA A 132 8.03 -15.51 4.77
C ALA A 132 7.03 -16.58 5.14
N GLU A 133 7.22 -17.77 4.60
CA GLU A 133 6.34 -18.87 4.88
C GLU A 133 6.62 -19.43 6.23
N PRO A 134 5.65 -19.44 7.11
CA PRO A 134 5.94 -19.86 8.47
C PRO A 134 6.48 -21.27 8.53
N SER A 135 5.84 -22.21 7.89
CA SER A 135 6.31 -23.56 8.00
C SER A 135 7.56 -23.79 7.20
N GLY A 136 7.67 -23.16 6.10
CA GLY A 136 8.80 -23.41 5.24
C GLY A 136 10.07 -22.98 5.84
N GLU A 137 10.09 -21.81 6.43
CA GLU A 137 11.31 -21.36 6.89
C GLU A 137 11.66 -21.99 8.17
N GLU A 138 10.74 -22.45 8.90
CA GLU A 138 11.13 -23.01 10.08
C GLU A 138 11.63 -24.36 9.95
N ILE A 139 11.29 -24.98 8.99
CA ILE A 139 11.72 -26.24 8.88
C ILE A 139 12.99 -26.32 8.62
N PRO A 140 13.66 -26.36 8.90
CA PRO A 140 14.76 -26.37 8.59
C PRO A 140 15.31 -27.23 8.75
N PHE A 141 15.18 -27.48 8.68
CA PHE A 141 15.80 -27.98 8.84
C PHE A 141 16.40 -28.52 9.17
#